data_527725db1abb94a0eb09219ea9d8cac8
#
_entry.id   527725db1abb94a0eb09219ea9d8cac8
#
_cell.length_a   1.000
_cell.length_b   1.000
_cell.length_c   1.000
_cell.angle_alpha   90.00
_cell.angle_beta   90.00
_cell.angle_gamma   90.00
#
_symmetry.space_group_name_H-M   'P 1'
#
loop_
_entity.id
_entity.type
_entity.pdbx_description
1 polymer ?
#
loop_
_entity_poly.entity_id
_entity_poly.type
_entity_poly.pdbx_seq_one_letter_code
_entity_poly.pdbx_strand_id
1 'polypeptide(L)'
;MSHRPIADWPRQLAEIRQLMAEEAASLDASGDFPHRNIDVLRRRGFLSLAVPQQYGGPGASLAELQQAIAAIAWGEPATALIVCMQYLHHLRLVENTHWAEPLRQRVFDDALTNGGLINSLRVEPDLGSPARGGLPQTIASRNSRGWLINGHKIYTTGIEGLSWLALWARSDDNPPLVGSWLVPADSEGISVVKSWDHLGMRATGSHEVVLKNVQVSAGHAVDVWPADEPPAPDAEQFRLFANRHTALLAAIYDSVARAARDWLVAWLGARVPGNLGQALSSLSRVREKVGQIEGLLLVNRTLLENAAKLGFSAIESNLAKVTVTDNAIQAVNLALELTGNHGLSRQHPLERHYRNVLCGRVHTPQNDSAWQAAGKHAFQQQG
;
A
#
# COMPACT_ATOMS: atom_id res chain seq x y z
N MET A 1 25.42 11.88 -0.19
CA MET A 1 24.85 13.20 0.17
C MET A 1 24.07 13.05 1.46
N SER A 2 24.24 13.94 2.44
CA SER A 2 23.50 13.89 3.71
C SER A 2 22.03 14.25 3.45
N HIS A 3 21.12 13.39 3.84
CA HIS A 3 19.68 13.64 3.80
C HIS A 3 19.35 14.93 4.58
N ARG A 4 18.63 15.85 3.95
CA ARG A 4 18.18 17.10 4.61
C ARG A 4 16.77 16.84 5.17
N PRO A 5 16.55 16.97 6.49
CA PRO A 5 15.23 16.78 7.08
C PRO A 5 14.18 17.70 6.44
N ILE A 6 12.97 17.19 6.28
CA ILE A 6 11.84 17.99 5.77
C ILE A 6 11.46 19.03 6.83
N ALA A 7 11.39 20.30 6.45
CA ALA A 7 11.07 21.40 7.35
C ALA A 7 9.66 21.23 7.96
N ASP A 8 9.49 21.57 9.24
CA ASP A 8 8.22 21.49 9.97
C ASP A 8 7.48 20.14 9.87
N TRP A 9 8.23 19.04 9.70
CA TRP A 9 7.69 17.74 9.42
C TRP A 9 6.57 17.28 10.37
N PRO A 10 6.72 17.40 11.72
CA PRO A 10 5.67 17.00 12.65
C PRO A 10 4.35 17.78 12.45
N ARG A 11 4.45 19.09 12.14
CA ARG A 11 3.30 19.93 11.87
C ARG A 11 2.61 19.52 10.56
N GLN A 12 3.38 19.30 9.50
CA GLN A 12 2.82 18.84 8.23
C GLN A 12 2.07 17.51 8.39
N LEU A 13 2.63 16.54 9.13
CA LEU A 13 1.98 15.27 9.40
C LEU A 13 0.67 15.43 10.18
N ALA A 14 0.65 16.31 11.19
CA ALA A 14 -0.54 16.59 11.98
C ALA A 14 -1.66 17.21 11.12
N GLU A 15 -1.31 18.15 10.24
CA GLU A 15 -2.27 18.78 9.31
C GLU A 15 -2.81 17.76 8.29
N ILE A 16 -1.96 16.87 7.74
CA ILE A 16 -2.39 15.82 6.82
C ILE A 16 -3.37 14.86 7.50
N ARG A 17 -3.10 14.43 8.74
CA ARG A 17 -4.04 13.58 9.50
C ARG A 17 -5.45 14.18 9.54
N GLN A 18 -5.55 15.47 9.85
CA GLN A 18 -6.84 16.16 9.95
C GLN A 18 -7.54 16.27 8.58
N LEU A 19 -6.81 16.74 7.57
CA LEU A 19 -7.37 16.91 6.22
C LEU A 19 -7.88 15.60 5.60
N MET A 20 -7.16 14.48 5.81
CA MET A 20 -7.59 13.18 5.33
C MET A 20 -8.83 12.67 6.09
N ALA A 21 -8.93 12.95 7.38
CA ALA A 21 -10.06 12.52 8.21
C ALA A 21 -11.39 13.21 7.83
N GLU A 22 -11.35 14.41 7.23
CA GLU A 22 -12.55 15.16 6.82
C GLU A 22 -13.43 14.39 5.82
N GLU A 23 -12.82 13.66 4.88
CA GLU A 23 -13.50 12.93 3.81
C GLU A 23 -13.75 11.44 4.13
N ALA A 24 -13.15 10.91 5.20
CA ALA A 24 -13.10 9.47 5.45
C ALA A 24 -14.48 8.79 5.54
N ALA A 25 -15.47 9.43 6.11
CA ALA A 25 -16.81 8.87 6.24
C ALA A 25 -17.59 8.87 4.91
N SER A 26 -17.49 9.95 4.13
CA SER A 26 -18.14 10.06 2.82
C SER A 26 -17.52 9.12 1.80
N LEU A 27 -16.19 9.03 1.76
CA LEU A 27 -15.46 8.12 0.89
C LEU A 27 -15.75 6.64 1.19
N ASP A 28 -15.83 6.28 2.48
CA ASP A 28 -16.22 4.92 2.86
C ASP A 28 -17.68 4.60 2.48
N ALA A 29 -18.58 5.57 2.59
CA ALA A 29 -19.98 5.37 2.24
C ALA A 29 -20.19 5.23 0.73
N SER A 30 -19.58 6.11 -0.08
CA SER A 30 -19.74 6.12 -1.53
C SER A 30 -18.86 5.08 -2.23
N GLY A 31 -17.63 4.85 -1.73
CA GLY A 31 -16.61 4.07 -2.43
C GLY A 31 -15.97 4.82 -3.61
N ASP A 32 -16.20 6.13 -3.73
CA ASP A 32 -15.61 6.96 -4.77
C ASP A 32 -14.09 7.11 -4.59
N PHE A 33 -13.39 7.32 -5.70
CA PHE A 33 -11.96 7.61 -5.67
C PHE A 33 -11.68 8.93 -4.92
N PRO A 34 -10.64 9.02 -4.06
CA PRO A 34 -10.42 10.14 -3.15
C PRO A 34 -9.76 11.34 -3.83
N HIS A 35 -10.38 11.91 -4.87
CA HIS A 35 -9.83 13.00 -5.69
C HIS A 35 -9.35 14.19 -4.87
N ARG A 36 -10.14 14.65 -3.87
CA ARG A 36 -9.77 15.78 -3.01
C ARG A 36 -8.54 15.47 -2.17
N ASN A 37 -8.45 14.27 -1.60
CA ASN A 37 -7.31 13.86 -0.81
C ASN A 37 -6.03 13.80 -1.66
N ILE A 38 -6.11 13.21 -2.84
CA ILE A 38 -4.99 13.15 -3.79
C ILE A 38 -4.54 14.56 -4.20
N ASP A 39 -5.49 15.47 -4.48
CA ASP A 39 -5.16 16.86 -4.83
C ASP A 39 -4.50 17.62 -3.67
N VAL A 40 -4.97 17.43 -2.42
CA VAL A 40 -4.33 17.98 -1.23
C VAL A 40 -2.89 17.48 -1.09
N LEU A 41 -2.69 16.17 -1.25
CA LEU A 41 -1.35 15.54 -1.14
C LEU A 41 -0.42 15.99 -2.26
N ARG A 42 -0.94 16.15 -3.50
CA ARG A 42 -0.21 16.72 -4.64
C ARG A 42 0.29 18.14 -4.33
N ARG A 43 -0.61 19.04 -3.94
CA ARG A 43 -0.28 20.45 -3.63
C ARG A 43 0.73 20.59 -2.49
N ARG A 44 0.78 19.64 -1.57
CA ARG A 44 1.73 19.62 -0.44
C ARG A 44 3.00 18.81 -0.72
N GLY A 45 3.18 18.28 -1.93
CA GLY A 45 4.35 17.54 -2.35
C GLY A 45 4.46 16.12 -1.78
N PHE A 46 3.39 15.59 -1.14
CA PHE A 46 3.41 14.24 -0.56
C PHE A 46 3.46 13.13 -1.61
N LEU A 47 2.96 13.35 -2.82
CA LEU A 47 2.97 12.33 -3.87
C LEU A 47 4.36 12.07 -4.44
N SER A 48 5.30 13.00 -4.27
CA SER A 48 6.67 12.91 -4.80
C SER A 48 7.76 12.73 -3.74
N LEU A 49 7.43 12.50 -2.47
CA LEU A 49 8.42 12.37 -1.38
C LEU A 49 9.50 11.33 -1.65
N ALA A 50 9.17 10.22 -2.29
CA ALA A 50 10.09 9.14 -2.61
C ALA A 50 10.95 9.40 -3.87
N VAL A 51 10.72 10.49 -4.62
CA VAL A 51 11.53 10.85 -5.78
C VAL A 51 12.91 11.30 -5.30
N PRO A 52 14.02 10.72 -5.83
CA PRO A 52 15.37 11.03 -5.39
C PRO A 52 15.79 12.48 -5.71
N GLN A 53 16.73 13.01 -4.93
CA GLN A 53 17.28 14.36 -5.13
C GLN A 53 17.96 14.54 -6.51
N GLN A 54 18.57 13.50 -7.05
CA GLN A 54 19.17 13.54 -8.40
C GLN A 54 18.16 13.77 -9.52
N TYR A 55 16.87 13.47 -9.28
CA TYR A 55 15.74 13.73 -10.18
C TYR A 55 14.94 14.98 -9.76
N GLY A 56 15.48 15.80 -8.84
CA GLY A 56 14.82 17.02 -8.37
C GLY A 56 13.80 16.82 -7.25
N GLY A 57 13.66 15.60 -6.72
CA GLY A 57 12.72 15.28 -5.66
C GLY A 57 13.27 15.53 -4.25
N PRO A 58 12.42 15.36 -3.22
CA PRO A 58 12.83 15.50 -1.81
C PRO A 58 13.83 14.42 -1.36
N GLY A 59 13.76 13.22 -1.90
CA GLY A 59 14.57 12.07 -1.49
C GLY A 59 14.34 11.70 -0.03
N ALA A 60 13.05 11.65 0.38
CA ALA A 60 12.68 11.32 1.75
C ALA A 60 13.19 9.93 2.15
N SER A 61 13.66 9.81 3.39
CA SER A 61 14.05 8.52 3.96
C SER A 61 12.87 7.56 4.11
N LEU A 62 13.13 6.26 4.18
CA LEU A 62 12.06 5.26 4.38
C LEU A 62 11.27 5.53 5.68
N ALA A 63 11.93 6.05 6.72
CA ALA A 63 11.27 6.44 7.96
C ALA A 63 10.30 7.62 7.78
N GLU A 64 10.68 8.64 7.00
CA GLU A 64 9.78 9.76 6.67
C GLU A 64 8.63 9.33 5.77
N LEU A 65 8.88 8.46 4.78
CA LEU A 65 7.82 7.87 3.96
C LEU A 65 6.84 7.05 4.80
N GLN A 66 7.33 6.27 5.78
CA GLN A 66 6.50 5.53 6.73
C GLN A 66 5.63 6.48 7.57
N GLN A 67 6.20 7.56 8.08
CA GLN A 67 5.46 8.56 8.85
C GLN A 67 4.40 9.26 8.00
N ALA A 68 4.69 9.57 6.74
CA ALA A 68 3.72 10.13 5.80
C ALA A 68 2.55 9.16 5.57
N ILE A 69 2.84 7.90 5.27
CA ILE A 69 1.81 6.85 5.11
C ILE A 69 0.99 6.71 6.39
N ALA A 70 1.63 6.69 7.56
CA ALA A 70 0.95 6.58 8.84
C ALA A 70 0.00 7.77 9.10
N ALA A 71 0.42 8.99 8.77
CA ALA A 71 -0.40 10.18 8.91
C ALA A 71 -1.63 10.16 7.98
N ILE A 72 -1.44 9.79 6.71
CA ILE A 72 -2.53 9.67 5.74
C ILE A 72 -3.51 8.57 6.17
N ALA A 73 -3.00 7.39 6.57
CA ALA A 73 -3.79 6.23 6.93
C ALA A 73 -4.62 6.41 8.21
N TRP A 74 -4.10 7.20 9.16
CA TRP A 74 -4.86 7.54 10.37
C TRP A 74 -6.15 8.28 10.02
N GLY A 75 -6.10 9.17 9.02
CA GLY A 75 -7.27 9.90 8.52
C GLY A 75 -8.09 9.06 7.54
N GLU A 76 -7.48 8.61 6.43
CA GLU A 76 -8.17 7.87 5.37
C GLU A 76 -7.24 6.79 4.76
N PRO A 77 -7.41 5.51 5.14
CA PRO A 77 -6.47 4.45 4.78
C PRO A 77 -6.51 4.03 3.31
N ALA A 78 -7.59 4.24 2.57
CA ALA A 78 -7.65 3.93 1.14
C ALA A 78 -6.75 4.89 0.34
N THR A 79 -6.76 6.19 0.66
CA THR A 79 -5.80 7.17 0.12
C THR A 79 -4.36 6.77 0.45
N ALA A 80 -4.11 6.33 1.69
CA ALA A 80 -2.77 5.89 2.09
C ALA A 80 -2.28 4.68 1.28
N LEU A 81 -3.16 3.74 0.93
CA LEU A 81 -2.80 2.58 0.12
C LEU A 81 -2.38 3.01 -1.31
N ILE A 82 -3.10 3.96 -1.92
CA ILE A 82 -2.75 4.51 -3.24
C ILE A 82 -1.35 5.14 -3.18
N VAL A 83 -1.08 5.97 -2.17
CA VAL A 83 0.23 6.64 -1.99
C VAL A 83 1.33 5.64 -1.63
N CYS A 84 1.00 4.59 -0.87
CA CYS A 84 1.94 3.50 -0.56
C CYS A 84 2.44 2.81 -1.84
N MET A 85 1.53 2.49 -2.77
CA MET A 85 1.92 1.92 -4.06
C MET A 85 2.84 2.87 -4.84
N GLN A 86 2.54 4.17 -4.88
CA GLN A 86 3.39 5.21 -5.47
C GLN A 86 4.82 5.18 -4.89
N TYR A 87 4.96 5.21 -3.56
CA TYR A 87 6.27 5.21 -2.92
C TYR A 87 7.06 3.93 -3.20
N LEU A 88 6.41 2.77 -3.12
CA LEU A 88 7.04 1.49 -3.43
C LEU A 88 7.55 1.43 -4.87
N HIS A 89 6.80 2.01 -5.82
CA HIS A 89 7.23 2.10 -7.21
C HIS A 89 8.41 3.06 -7.39
N HIS A 90 8.37 4.25 -6.81
CA HIS A 90 9.48 5.21 -6.89
C HIS A 90 10.77 4.62 -6.29
N LEU A 91 10.68 3.96 -5.12
CA LEU A 91 11.84 3.30 -4.51
C LEU A 91 12.41 2.19 -5.39
N ARG A 92 11.55 1.42 -6.08
CA ARG A 92 11.98 0.38 -7.02
C ARG A 92 12.63 0.97 -8.27
N LEU A 93 12.08 2.04 -8.83
CA LEU A 93 12.61 2.70 -10.04
C LEU A 93 14.04 3.22 -9.86
N VAL A 94 14.41 3.62 -8.65
CA VAL A 94 15.77 4.08 -8.34
C VAL A 94 16.80 2.97 -8.55
N GLU A 95 16.44 1.74 -8.19
CA GLU A 95 17.35 0.58 -8.20
C GLU A 95 17.29 -0.21 -9.50
N ASN A 96 16.21 -0.09 -10.26
CA ASN A 96 16.01 -0.83 -11.48
C ASN A 96 16.77 -0.18 -12.65
N THR A 97 17.90 -0.77 -13.03
CA THR A 97 18.74 -0.31 -14.13
C THR A 97 18.23 -0.72 -15.51
N HIS A 98 17.20 -1.56 -15.60
CA HIS A 98 16.61 -2.03 -16.87
C HIS A 98 15.75 -0.96 -17.55
N TRP A 99 15.22 0.00 -16.77
CA TRP A 99 14.47 1.11 -17.35
C TRP A 99 15.39 2.10 -18.04
N ALA A 100 15.07 2.43 -19.28
CA ALA A 100 15.77 3.50 -19.99
C ALA A 100 15.68 4.82 -19.21
N GLU A 101 16.82 5.49 -19.03
CA GLU A 101 16.91 6.72 -18.23
C GLU A 101 15.88 7.80 -18.63
N PRO A 102 15.63 8.10 -19.92
CA PRO A 102 14.64 9.11 -20.30
C PRO A 102 13.22 8.76 -19.84
N LEU A 103 12.86 7.47 -19.80
CA LEU A 103 11.54 7.04 -19.39
C LEU A 103 11.37 7.11 -17.87
N ARG A 104 12.41 6.72 -17.13
CA ARG A 104 12.47 6.87 -15.67
C ARG A 104 12.39 8.34 -15.25
N GLN A 105 13.17 9.22 -15.89
CA GLN A 105 13.12 10.67 -15.69
C GLN A 105 11.69 11.19 -15.92
N ARG A 106 11.04 10.79 -17.01
CA ARG A 106 9.67 11.22 -17.35
C ARG A 106 8.65 10.85 -16.26
N VAL A 107 8.75 9.64 -15.67
CA VAL A 107 7.86 9.24 -14.56
C VAL A 107 8.09 10.10 -13.32
N PHE A 108 9.36 10.40 -12.98
CA PHE A 108 9.67 11.26 -11.84
C PHE A 108 9.27 12.72 -12.08
N ASP A 109 9.50 13.26 -13.28
CA ASP A 109 9.09 14.62 -13.66
C ASP A 109 7.57 14.79 -13.57
N ASP A 110 6.81 13.80 -14.03
CA ASP A 110 5.35 13.80 -13.93
C ASP A 110 4.87 13.77 -12.47
N ALA A 111 5.50 12.95 -11.62
CA ALA A 111 5.21 12.92 -10.19
C ALA A 111 5.50 14.26 -9.50
N LEU A 112 6.57 14.96 -9.89
CA LEU A 112 6.96 16.25 -9.33
C LEU A 112 6.09 17.41 -9.81
N THR A 113 5.71 17.39 -11.09
CA THR A 113 5.05 18.53 -11.75
C THR A 113 3.54 18.43 -11.64
N ASN A 114 3.00 17.24 -11.93
CA ASN A 114 1.57 16.99 -12.03
C ASN A 114 1.01 16.17 -10.88
N GLY A 115 1.89 15.56 -10.05
CA GLY A 115 1.51 14.56 -9.06
C GLY A 115 1.10 13.24 -9.70
N GLY A 116 1.68 12.92 -10.88
CA GLY A 116 1.40 11.70 -11.62
C GLY A 116 1.60 10.45 -10.79
N LEU A 117 0.58 9.60 -10.72
CA LEU A 117 0.58 8.36 -9.95
C LEU A 117 0.99 7.17 -10.83
N ILE A 118 1.72 6.23 -10.24
CA ILE A 118 2.10 4.97 -10.88
C ILE A 118 1.73 3.78 -10.00
N ASN A 119 1.21 2.71 -10.60
CA ASN A 119 1.04 1.43 -9.92
C ASN A 119 1.29 0.25 -10.86
N SER A 120 1.55 -0.92 -10.27
CA SER A 120 1.73 -2.20 -10.96
C SER A 120 0.41 -2.94 -11.08
N LEU A 121 0.05 -3.32 -12.32
CA LEU A 121 -1.14 -4.10 -12.61
C LEU A 121 -0.71 -5.55 -12.89
N ARG A 122 -0.78 -6.40 -11.85
CA ARG A 122 -0.19 -7.74 -11.89
C ARG A 122 -1.22 -8.87 -11.84
N VAL A 123 -2.35 -8.66 -11.17
CA VAL A 123 -3.34 -9.70 -10.89
C VAL A 123 -4.30 -9.85 -12.07
N GLU A 124 -4.63 -11.08 -12.42
CA GLU A 124 -5.56 -11.43 -13.50
C GLU A 124 -6.67 -12.34 -12.96
N PRO A 125 -7.88 -12.31 -13.55
CA PRO A 125 -9.02 -13.06 -13.05
C PRO A 125 -8.75 -14.56 -12.86
N ASP A 126 -8.17 -15.21 -13.87
CA ASP A 126 -8.00 -16.67 -13.88
C ASP A 126 -6.66 -17.12 -13.28
N LEU A 127 -5.61 -16.30 -13.42
CA LEU A 127 -4.28 -16.62 -12.91
C LEU A 127 -4.09 -16.25 -11.44
N GLY A 128 -4.81 -15.21 -10.96
CA GLY A 128 -4.59 -14.63 -9.65
C GLY A 128 -3.26 -13.87 -9.54
N SER A 129 -2.59 -13.97 -8.38
CA SER A 129 -1.33 -13.26 -8.14
C SER A 129 -0.14 -13.97 -8.80
N PRO A 130 0.75 -13.25 -9.53
CA PRO A 130 2.00 -13.79 -10.06
C PRO A 130 2.93 -14.39 -8.99
N ALA A 131 2.77 -14.03 -7.73
CA ALA A 131 3.53 -14.60 -6.62
C ALA A 131 3.31 -16.12 -6.43
N ARG A 132 2.25 -16.68 -7.02
CA ARG A 132 1.95 -18.11 -7.02
C ARG A 132 2.48 -18.86 -8.24
N GLY A 133 3.17 -18.16 -9.16
CA GLY A 133 3.70 -18.70 -10.41
C GLY A 133 2.70 -18.64 -11.58
N GLY A 134 3.16 -19.13 -12.75
CA GLY A 134 2.39 -19.11 -13.99
C GLY A 134 2.71 -17.90 -14.88
N LEU A 135 2.48 -18.06 -16.18
CA LEU A 135 2.66 -16.98 -17.16
C LEU A 135 1.41 -16.09 -17.20
N PRO A 136 1.58 -14.75 -17.31
CA PRO A 136 0.44 -13.86 -17.48
C PRO A 136 -0.36 -14.18 -18.74
N GLN A 137 -1.68 -13.99 -18.67
CA GLN A 137 -2.56 -14.09 -19.84
C GLN A 137 -2.58 -12.78 -20.65
N THR A 138 -2.20 -11.65 -20.05
CA THR A 138 -1.99 -10.38 -20.75
C THR A 138 -0.84 -10.54 -21.72
N ILE A 139 -1.09 -10.26 -23.01
CA ILE A 139 -0.15 -10.46 -24.12
C ILE A 139 0.29 -9.11 -24.70
N ALA A 140 1.59 -8.95 -24.90
CA ALA A 140 2.21 -7.86 -25.62
C ALA A 140 2.78 -8.40 -26.93
N SER A 141 2.14 -8.12 -28.06
CA SER A 141 2.57 -8.54 -29.40
C SER A 141 3.41 -7.48 -30.08
N ARG A 142 4.49 -7.86 -30.74
CA ARG A 142 5.34 -6.93 -31.50
C ARG A 142 4.66 -6.49 -32.80
N ASN A 143 4.83 -5.21 -33.13
CA ASN A 143 4.48 -4.67 -34.44
C ASN A 143 5.49 -3.58 -34.88
N SER A 144 5.29 -2.98 -36.04
CA SER A 144 6.20 -1.95 -36.59
C SER A 144 6.28 -0.66 -35.75
N ARG A 145 5.35 -0.45 -34.82
CA ARG A 145 5.30 0.73 -33.91
C ARG A 145 5.74 0.43 -32.48
N GLY A 146 6.07 -0.83 -32.17
CA GLY A 146 6.47 -1.27 -30.83
C GLY A 146 5.66 -2.46 -30.35
N TRP A 147 4.78 -2.27 -29.36
CA TRP A 147 3.99 -3.33 -28.71
C TRP A 147 2.52 -3.03 -28.74
N LEU A 148 1.70 -4.04 -29.02
CA LEU A 148 0.26 -4.01 -28.97
C LEU A 148 -0.19 -4.92 -27.80
N ILE A 149 -0.83 -4.32 -26.78
CA ILE A 149 -1.11 -5.03 -25.52
C ILE A 149 -2.62 -5.32 -25.42
N ASN A 150 -2.92 -6.60 -25.09
CA ASN A 150 -4.26 -7.10 -24.86
C ASN A 150 -4.30 -7.88 -23.54
N GLY A 151 -5.32 -7.64 -22.71
CA GLY A 151 -5.43 -8.35 -21.44
C GLY A 151 -6.51 -7.83 -20.51
N HIS A 152 -6.57 -8.44 -19.32
CA HIS A 152 -7.53 -8.09 -18.28
C HIS A 152 -6.84 -8.11 -16.91
N LYS A 153 -6.90 -7.02 -16.19
CA LYS A 153 -6.31 -6.86 -14.85
C LYS A 153 -7.40 -6.58 -13.82
N ILE A 154 -7.20 -7.11 -12.61
CA ILE A 154 -8.07 -6.88 -11.46
C ILE A 154 -7.26 -6.34 -10.28
N TYR A 155 -7.94 -5.77 -9.29
CA TYR A 155 -7.32 -5.16 -8.10
C TYR A 155 -6.33 -4.03 -8.46
N THR A 156 -6.70 -3.18 -9.40
CA THR A 156 -5.84 -2.11 -9.93
C THR A 156 -5.95 -0.84 -9.08
N THR A 157 -5.40 -0.92 -7.88
CA THR A 157 -5.48 0.15 -6.86
C THR A 157 -5.15 1.52 -7.44
N GLY A 158 -6.09 2.46 -7.28
CA GLY A 158 -5.93 3.85 -7.68
C GLY A 158 -6.17 4.12 -9.17
N ILE A 159 -6.71 3.17 -9.94
CA ILE A 159 -6.77 3.25 -11.42
C ILE A 159 -7.38 4.56 -11.94
N GLU A 160 -8.38 5.12 -11.26
CA GLU A 160 -9.04 6.37 -11.69
C GLU A 160 -8.12 7.61 -11.60
N GLY A 161 -7.02 7.53 -10.86
CA GLY A 161 -6.04 8.62 -10.71
C GLY A 161 -4.63 8.30 -11.22
N LEU A 162 -4.40 7.09 -11.76
CA LEU A 162 -3.07 6.73 -12.28
C LEU A 162 -2.74 7.46 -13.57
N SER A 163 -1.50 7.93 -13.70
CA SER A 163 -0.89 8.43 -14.95
C SER A 163 -0.14 7.31 -15.67
N TRP A 164 0.40 6.35 -14.92
CA TRP A 164 1.27 5.31 -15.43
C TRP A 164 0.87 3.93 -14.90
N LEU A 165 0.78 2.96 -15.82
CA LEU A 165 0.47 1.56 -15.52
C LEU A 165 1.70 0.71 -15.81
N ALA A 166 2.30 0.10 -14.78
CA ALA A 166 3.33 -0.92 -14.97
C ALA A 166 2.64 -2.29 -15.12
N LEU A 167 2.33 -2.66 -16.36
CA LEU A 167 1.60 -3.88 -16.69
C LEU A 167 2.48 -5.12 -16.64
N TRP A 168 2.16 -6.09 -15.81
CA TRP A 168 2.74 -7.41 -15.83
C TRP A 168 2.13 -8.23 -16.96
N ALA A 169 2.94 -8.59 -17.96
CA ALA A 169 2.51 -9.26 -19.17
C ALA A 169 3.54 -10.28 -19.67
N ARG A 170 3.21 -10.98 -20.74
CA ARG A 170 4.15 -11.75 -21.54
C ARG A 170 4.08 -11.34 -23.01
N SER A 171 5.17 -11.55 -23.75
CA SER A 171 5.10 -11.44 -25.21
C SER A 171 4.52 -12.72 -25.85
N ASP A 172 4.20 -12.62 -27.14
CA ASP A 172 3.84 -13.77 -27.99
C ASP A 172 5.05 -14.39 -28.72
N ASP A 173 6.26 -13.97 -28.36
CA ASP A 173 7.52 -14.61 -28.84
C ASP A 173 7.65 -16.05 -28.31
N ASN A 174 8.57 -16.82 -28.90
CA ASN A 174 8.91 -18.18 -28.45
C ASN A 174 10.42 -18.33 -28.31
N PRO A 175 11.00 -18.41 -27.08
CA PRO A 175 10.31 -18.30 -25.78
C PRO A 175 9.73 -16.88 -25.55
N PRO A 176 8.65 -16.76 -24.77
CA PRO A 176 8.06 -15.46 -24.49
C PRO A 176 8.95 -14.62 -23.57
N LEU A 177 8.95 -13.31 -23.74
CA LEU A 177 9.40 -12.37 -22.72
C LEU A 177 8.32 -12.25 -21.64
N VAL A 178 8.73 -12.17 -20.38
CA VAL A 178 7.84 -11.93 -19.23
C VAL A 178 8.36 -10.74 -18.46
N GLY A 179 7.46 -9.89 -17.96
CA GLY A 179 7.87 -8.75 -17.15
C GLY A 179 6.91 -7.59 -17.21
N SER A 180 7.44 -6.37 -17.16
CA SER A 180 6.66 -5.15 -17.07
C SER A 180 6.75 -4.31 -18.34
N TRP A 181 5.58 -3.87 -18.82
CA TRP A 181 5.43 -2.84 -19.84
C TRP A 181 4.86 -1.57 -19.20
N LEU A 182 5.51 -0.44 -19.40
CA LEU A 182 5.00 0.84 -18.92
C LEU A 182 3.99 1.40 -19.93
N VAL A 183 2.77 1.68 -19.48
CA VAL A 183 1.69 2.19 -20.31
C VAL A 183 1.16 3.50 -19.73
N PRO A 184 1.07 4.60 -20.51
CA PRO A 184 0.32 5.79 -20.09
C PRO A 184 -1.14 5.43 -19.86
N ALA A 185 -1.72 5.89 -18.77
CA ALA A 185 -3.09 5.50 -18.40
C ALA A 185 -4.18 6.09 -19.32
N ASP A 186 -3.84 7.15 -20.09
CA ASP A 186 -4.68 7.79 -21.09
C ASP A 186 -4.58 7.13 -22.49
N SER A 187 -3.85 6.01 -22.61
CA SER A 187 -3.70 5.31 -23.89
C SER A 187 -5.04 4.80 -24.42
N GLU A 188 -5.25 4.94 -25.72
CA GLU A 188 -6.41 4.36 -26.40
C GLU A 188 -6.46 2.83 -26.19
N GLY A 189 -7.66 2.29 -26.01
CA GLY A 189 -7.87 0.86 -25.79
C GLY A 189 -7.90 0.44 -24.32
N ILE A 190 -7.71 1.35 -23.37
CA ILE A 190 -7.88 1.10 -21.93
C ILE A 190 -9.31 1.38 -21.52
N SER A 191 -9.93 0.44 -20.83
CA SER A 191 -11.27 0.58 -20.26
C SER A 191 -11.28 0.17 -18.80
N VAL A 192 -11.82 1.01 -17.93
CA VAL A 192 -12.01 0.73 -16.50
C VAL A 192 -13.42 0.17 -16.30
N VAL A 193 -13.52 -1.02 -15.70
CA VAL A 193 -14.78 -1.64 -15.30
C VAL A 193 -14.96 -1.42 -13.81
N LYS A 194 -15.94 -0.61 -13.42
CA LYS A 194 -16.22 -0.30 -12.00
C LYS A 194 -16.77 -1.55 -11.29
N SER A 195 -15.87 -2.31 -10.68
CA SER A 195 -16.16 -3.60 -10.03
C SER A 195 -15.74 -3.63 -8.55
N TRP A 196 -15.07 -2.57 -8.06
CA TRP A 196 -14.58 -2.55 -6.68
C TRP A 196 -15.73 -2.27 -5.70
N ASP A 197 -16.29 -3.33 -5.10
CA ASP A 197 -17.27 -3.26 -4.03
C ASP A 197 -16.86 -4.23 -2.91
N HIS A 198 -16.02 -3.74 -2.01
CA HIS A 198 -15.38 -4.52 -0.96
C HIS A 198 -15.78 -4.03 0.44
N LEU A 199 -15.58 -4.90 1.43
CA LEU A 199 -15.91 -4.65 2.83
C LEU A 199 -15.20 -3.41 3.39
N GLY A 200 -13.93 -3.25 3.08
CA GLY A 200 -13.09 -2.13 3.52
C GLY A 200 -12.21 -1.60 2.39
N MET A 201 -11.45 -0.54 2.66
CA MET A 201 -10.60 0.13 1.69
C MET A 201 -11.40 0.57 0.44
N ARG A 202 -12.65 0.97 0.65
CA ARG A 202 -13.64 1.15 -0.41
C ARG A 202 -13.22 2.22 -1.43
N ALA A 203 -12.62 3.30 -0.95
CA ALA A 203 -12.18 4.42 -1.80
C ALA A 203 -10.85 4.18 -2.54
N THR A 204 -10.29 2.96 -2.53
CA THR A 204 -9.07 2.69 -3.31
C THR A 204 -9.31 2.66 -4.83
N GLY A 205 -10.57 2.55 -5.28
CA GLY A 205 -10.88 2.41 -6.70
C GLY A 205 -10.12 1.26 -7.35
N SER A 206 -9.97 0.12 -6.65
CA SER A 206 -9.20 -1.04 -7.15
C SER A 206 -9.97 -1.82 -8.21
N HIS A 207 -10.48 -1.12 -9.21
CA HIS A 207 -11.33 -1.63 -10.28
C HIS A 207 -10.60 -2.57 -11.25
N GLU A 208 -11.35 -3.18 -12.16
CA GLU A 208 -10.81 -3.96 -13.25
C GLU A 208 -10.40 -3.07 -14.43
N VAL A 209 -9.39 -3.51 -15.17
CA VAL A 209 -8.90 -2.85 -16.37
C VAL A 209 -8.86 -3.83 -17.52
N VAL A 210 -9.56 -3.50 -18.60
CA VAL A 210 -9.54 -4.25 -19.85
C VAL A 210 -8.69 -3.49 -20.85
N LEU A 211 -7.74 -4.18 -21.46
CA LEU A 211 -6.78 -3.68 -22.45
C LEU A 211 -7.14 -4.29 -23.81
N LYS A 212 -7.46 -3.44 -24.80
CA LYS A 212 -7.78 -3.86 -26.18
C LYS A 212 -6.93 -3.07 -27.15
N ASN A 213 -5.94 -3.77 -27.74
CA ASN A 213 -5.04 -3.17 -28.74
C ASN A 213 -4.33 -1.89 -28.25
N VAL A 214 -3.89 -1.87 -27.00
CA VAL A 214 -3.19 -0.72 -26.43
C VAL A 214 -1.80 -0.65 -27.04
N GLN A 215 -1.50 0.43 -27.78
CA GLN A 215 -0.24 0.62 -28.48
C GLN A 215 0.76 1.38 -27.61
N VAL A 216 1.96 0.82 -27.43
CA VAL A 216 3.10 1.51 -26.81
C VAL A 216 4.35 1.34 -27.66
N SER A 217 5.32 2.27 -27.54
CA SER A 217 6.58 2.19 -28.29
C SER A 217 7.49 1.06 -27.77
N ALA A 218 8.46 0.65 -28.58
CA ALA A 218 9.34 -0.48 -28.25
C ALA A 218 10.08 -0.33 -26.90
N GLY A 219 10.49 0.90 -26.55
CA GLY A 219 11.20 1.18 -25.27
C GLY A 219 10.32 1.09 -24.01
N HIS A 220 9.02 0.86 -24.16
CA HIS A 220 8.10 0.69 -23.04
C HIS A 220 8.10 -0.73 -22.43
N ALA A 221 8.81 -1.70 -23.01
CA ALA A 221 9.18 -2.95 -22.34
C ALA A 221 10.33 -2.67 -21.36
N VAL A 222 10.00 -2.31 -20.13
CA VAL A 222 10.93 -1.67 -19.18
C VAL A 222 11.66 -2.60 -18.24
N ASP A 223 11.13 -3.81 -18.01
CA ASP A 223 11.68 -4.78 -17.08
C ASP A 223 11.20 -6.18 -17.53
N VAL A 224 11.81 -6.70 -18.60
CA VAL A 224 11.39 -7.94 -19.26
C VAL A 224 12.58 -8.85 -19.49
N TRP A 225 12.35 -10.17 -19.42
CA TRP A 225 13.33 -11.21 -19.64
C TRP A 225 12.70 -12.45 -20.29
N PRO A 226 13.48 -13.33 -20.97
CA PRO A 226 12.98 -14.60 -21.46
C PRO A 226 12.42 -15.45 -20.31
N ALA A 227 11.25 -16.06 -20.49
CA ALA A 227 10.56 -16.81 -19.43
C ALA A 227 11.35 -18.05 -18.98
N ASP A 228 12.17 -18.61 -19.85
CA ASP A 228 13.06 -19.75 -19.59
C ASP A 228 14.42 -19.32 -18.99
N GLU A 229 14.76 -18.03 -19.02
CA GLU A 229 15.98 -17.45 -18.43
C GLU A 229 15.64 -16.31 -17.44
N PRO A 230 14.92 -16.59 -16.34
CA PRO A 230 14.61 -15.56 -15.37
C PRO A 230 15.89 -15.03 -14.71
N PRO A 231 15.94 -13.75 -14.33
CA PRO A 231 17.09 -13.19 -13.64
C PRO A 231 17.37 -13.98 -12.35
N ALA A 232 18.64 -14.16 -12.04
CA ALA A 232 19.05 -14.81 -10.80
C ALA A 232 18.45 -14.10 -9.58
N PRO A 233 17.97 -14.85 -8.57
CA PRO A 233 17.44 -14.24 -7.35
C PRO A 233 18.52 -13.39 -6.66
N ASP A 234 18.22 -12.13 -6.40
CA ASP A 234 19.06 -11.21 -5.64
C ASP A 234 18.53 -11.11 -4.20
N ALA A 235 19.28 -11.71 -3.27
CA ALA A 235 18.91 -11.75 -1.86
C ALA A 235 18.81 -10.35 -1.23
N GLU A 236 19.67 -9.42 -1.64
CA GLU A 236 19.63 -8.05 -1.14
C GLU A 236 18.41 -7.29 -1.67
N GLN A 237 18.08 -7.42 -2.95
CA GLN A 237 16.85 -6.85 -3.49
C GLN A 237 15.60 -7.41 -2.80
N PHE A 238 15.56 -8.73 -2.52
CA PHE A 238 14.46 -9.33 -1.76
C PHE A 238 14.38 -8.77 -0.33
N ARG A 239 15.51 -8.57 0.33
CA ARG A 239 15.57 -7.98 1.67
C ARG A 239 15.05 -6.54 1.68
N LEU A 240 15.52 -5.72 0.75
CA LEU A 240 15.07 -4.34 0.57
C LEU A 240 13.57 -4.27 0.29
N PHE A 241 13.10 -5.07 -0.65
CA PHE A 241 11.68 -5.17 -1.00
C PHE A 241 10.82 -5.52 0.22
N ALA A 242 11.18 -6.56 0.98
CA ALA A 242 10.44 -7.00 2.15
C ALA A 242 10.38 -5.90 3.23
N ASN A 243 11.52 -5.26 3.57
CA ASN A 243 11.54 -4.20 4.57
C ASN A 243 10.72 -2.97 4.16
N ARG A 244 10.78 -2.56 2.89
CA ARG A 244 9.98 -1.45 2.36
C ARG A 244 8.48 -1.75 2.41
N HIS A 245 8.07 -2.97 2.02
CA HIS A 245 6.68 -3.39 2.13
C HIS A 245 6.20 -3.39 3.57
N THR A 246 6.98 -3.94 4.49
CA THR A 246 6.64 -3.93 5.91
C THR A 246 6.57 -2.52 6.46
N ALA A 247 7.57 -1.68 6.17
CA ALA A 247 7.62 -0.31 6.66
C ALA A 247 6.44 0.55 6.17
N LEU A 248 6.01 0.39 4.92
CA LEU A 248 4.97 1.24 4.33
C LEU A 248 3.59 0.61 4.40
N LEU A 249 3.44 -0.64 3.95
CA LEU A 249 2.13 -1.28 3.84
C LEU A 249 1.56 -1.68 5.21
N ALA A 250 2.38 -2.25 6.11
CA ALA A 250 1.90 -2.61 7.44
C ALA A 250 1.61 -1.38 8.32
N ALA A 251 2.31 -0.25 8.07
CA ALA A 251 2.05 1.02 8.75
C ALA A 251 0.63 1.56 8.48
N ILE A 252 0.02 1.24 7.33
CA ILE A 252 -1.38 1.60 7.06
C ILE A 252 -2.30 0.99 8.11
N TYR A 253 -2.19 -0.30 8.34
CA TYR A 253 -3.07 -1.06 9.23
C TYR A 253 -2.79 -0.81 10.71
N ASP A 254 -1.54 -0.60 11.08
CA ASP A 254 -1.18 -0.10 12.40
C ASP A 254 -1.81 1.27 12.68
N SER A 255 -1.81 2.17 11.68
CA SER A 255 -2.42 3.50 11.81
C SER A 255 -3.95 3.46 11.90
N VAL A 256 -4.61 2.54 11.20
CA VAL A 256 -6.05 2.28 11.39
C VAL A 256 -6.35 1.85 12.82
N ALA A 257 -5.53 0.96 13.39
CA ALA A 257 -5.70 0.53 14.77
C ALA A 257 -5.43 1.66 15.77
N ARG A 258 -4.46 2.54 15.50
CA ARG A 258 -4.21 3.74 16.32
C ARG A 258 -5.35 4.73 16.24
N ALA A 259 -5.93 4.96 15.07
CA ALA A 259 -7.12 5.81 14.92
C ALA A 259 -8.32 5.24 15.68
N ALA A 260 -8.52 3.94 15.62
CA ALA A 260 -9.55 3.23 16.42
C ALA A 260 -9.30 3.37 17.92
N ARG A 261 -8.05 3.20 18.39
CA ARG A 261 -7.65 3.37 19.78
C ARG A 261 -7.86 4.82 20.27
N ASP A 262 -7.46 5.82 19.47
CA ASP A 262 -7.60 7.23 19.81
C ASP A 262 -9.08 7.59 20.00
N TRP A 263 -9.94 7.16 19.07
CA TRP A 263 -11.39 7.32 19.20
C TRP A 263 -11.92 6.58 20.44
N LEU A 264 -11.53 5.33 20.66
CA LEU A 264 -11.98 4.51 21.78
C LEU A 264 -11.68 5.19 23.13
N VAL A 265 -10.45 5.66 23.32
CA VAL A 265 -10.01 6.31 24.56
C VAL A 265 -10.82 7.57 24.85
N ALA A 266 -11.04 8.41 23.82
CA ALA A 266 -11.87 9.60 23.94
C ALA A 266 -13.33 9.24 24.28
N TRP A 267 -13.91 8.24 23.60
CA TRP A 267 -15.27 7.80 23.83
C TRP A 267 -15.47 7.22 25.24
N LEU A 268 -14.55 6.36 25.70
CA LEU A 268 -14.59 5.78 27.06
C LEU A 268 -14.44 6.84 28.15
N GLY A 269 -13.65 7.89 27.90
CA GLY A 269 -13.47 9.01 28.80
C GLY A 269 -14.72 9.91 28.92
N ALA A 270 -15.47 10.04 27.83
CA ALA A 270 -16.69 10.88 27.79
C ALA A 270 -17.96 10.13 28.18
N ARG A 271 -17.99 8.81 28.05
CA ARG A 271 -19.22 8.01 28.30
C ARG A 271 -19.45 7.75 29.78
N VAL A 272 -20.51 8.32 30.32
CA VAL A 272 -20.97 8.13 31.70
C VAL A 272 -22.34 7.43 31.68
N PRO A 273 -22.43 6.09 31.89
CA PRO A 273 -23.72 5.40 32.04
C PRO A 273 -24.44 5.84 33.30
N GLY A 274 -25.76 6.01 33.21
CA GLY A 274 -26.58 6.52 34.33
C GLY A 274 -26.53 5.64 35.59
N ASN A 275 -26.41 4.34 35.44
CA ASN A 275 -26.27 3.39 36.54
C ASN A 275 -24.89 3.35 37.20
N LEU A 276 -23.85 3.88 36.50
CA LEU A 276 -22.48 3.90 36.99
C LEU A 276 -22.09 5.23 37.66
N GLY A 277 -22.62 6.34 37.18
CA GLY A 277 -22.36 7.69 37.73
C GLY A 277 -20.93 8.22 37.48
N GLN A 278 -20.11 7.49 36.73
CA GLN A 278 -18.72 7.84 36.37
C GLN A 278 -18.39 7.37 34.97
N ALA A 279 -17.29 7.88 34.38
CA ALA A 279 -16.86 7.52 33.04
C ALA A 279 -16.44 6.03 32.96
N LEU A 280 -16.68 5.39 31.81
CA LEU A 280 -16.29 4.00 31.59
C LEU A 280 -14.77 3.77 31.76
N SER A 281 -13.96 4.79 31.48
CA SER A 281 -12.50 4.78 31.68
C SER A 281 -12.08 4.59 33.16
N SER A 282 -12.99 4.76 34.14
CA SER A 282 -12.71 4.51 35.55
C SER A 282 -12.68 3.02 35.93
N LEU A 283 -13.30 2.17 35.12
CA LEU A 283 -13.41 0.72 35.36
C LEU A 283 -12.09 0.00 35.15
N SER A 284 -11.66 -0.82 36.10
CA SER A 284 -10.41 -1.61 36.02
C SER A 284 -10.37 -2.50 34.79
N ARG A 285 -11.46 -3.20 34.46
CA ARG A 285 -11.58 -4.04 33.26
C ARG A 285 -11.37 -3.24 31.97
N VAL A 286 -11.88 -2.02 31.89
CA VAL A 286 -11.71 -1.15 30.71
C VAL A 286 -10.24 -0.75 30.58
N ARG A 287 -9.59 -0.35 31.68
CA ARG A 287 -8.16 -0.01 31.72
C ARG A 287 -7.27 -1.18 31.32
N GLU A 288 -7.59 -2.38 31.79
CA GLU A 288 -6.88 -3.61 31.42
C GLU A 288 -6.94 -3.86 29.91
N LYS A 289 -8.12 -3.78 29.31
CA LYS A 289 -8.30 -3.99 27.86
C LYS A 289 -7.60 -2.91 27.02
N VAL A 290 -7.66 -1.65 27.43
CA VAL A 290 -6.91 -0.57 26.79
C VAL A 290 -5.39 -0.81 26.92
N GLY A 291 -4.93 -1.29 28.08
CA GLY A 291 -3.53 -1.70 28.28
C GLY A 291 -3.10 -2.82 27.34
N GLN A 292 -3.97 -3.81 27.06
CA GLN A 292 -3.70 -4.86 26.06
C GLN A 292 -3.54 -4.26 24.64
N ILE A 293 -4.40 -3.31 24.26
CA ILE A 293 -4.29 -2.58 22.98
C ILE A 293 -2.93 -1.85 22.90
N GLU A 294 -2.55 -1.11 23.96
CA GLU A 294 -1.25 -0.40 24.00
C GLU A 294 -0.06 -1.36 23.86
N GLY A 295 -0.14 -2.55 24.48
CA GLY A 295 0.89 -3.59 24.32
C GLY A 295 1.06 -4.06 22.88
N LEU A 296 -0.06 -4.33 22.17
CA LEU A 296 -0.03 -4.71 20.75
C LEU A 296 0.57 -3.60 19.87
N LEU A 297 0.15 -2.34 20.09
CA LEU A 297 0.63 -1.18 19.34
C LEU A 297 2.10 -0.85 19.66
N LEU A 298 2.59 -1.17 20.86
CA LEU A 298 4.01 -1.04 21.21
C LEU A 298 4.87 -2.02 20.39
N VAL A 299 4.47 -3.28 20.29
CA VAL A 299 5.15 -4.28 19.46
C VAL A 299 5.17 -3.83 18.01
N ASN A 300 4.04 -3.38 17.48
CA ASN A 300 3.94 -2.89 16.12
C ASN A 300 4.91 -1.74 15.84
N ARG A 301 4.98 -0.75 16.73
CA ARG A 301 5.91 0.38 16.59
C ARG A 301 7.36 -0.11 16.49
N THR A 302 7.77 -1.02 17.36
CA THR A 302 9.14 -1.55 17.37
C THR A 302 9.49 -2.27 16.06
N LEU A 303 8.56 -3.09 15.55
CA LEU A 303 8.75 -3.81 14.29
C LEU A 303 8.80 -2.85 13.08
N LEU A 304 7.90 -1.88 13.04
CA LEU A 304 7.84 -0.89 11.96
C LEU A 304 9.08 0.03 11.94
N GLU A 305 9.56 0.49 13.09
CA GLU A 305 10.80 1.27 13.20
C GLU A 305 12.03 0.48 12.72
N ASN A 306 12.10 -0.82 13.02
CA ASN A 306 13.19 -1.66 12.55
C ASN A 306 13.12 -1.91 11.03
N ALA A 307 11.92 -2.14 10.48
CA ALA A 307 11.72 -2.26 9.04
C ALA A 307 12.11 -0.97 8.29
N ALA A 308 11.79 0.21 8.84
CA ALA A 308 12.16 1.49 8.25
C ALA A 308 13.69 1.75 8.25
N LYS A 309 14.43 1.08 9.13
CA LYS A 309 15.91 1.07 9.15
C LYS A 309 16.51 -0.03 8.27
N LEU A 310 15.70 -0.79 7.54
CA LEU A 310 16.10 -1.97 6.76
C LEU A 310 16.79 -3.05 7.63
N GLY A 311 16.38 -3.16 8.90
CA GLY A 311 17.05 -3.96 9.94
C GLY A 311 16.70 -5.45 9.95
N PHE A 312 15.77 -5.90 9.08
CA PHE A 312 15.35 -7.30 9.00
C PHE A 312 15.96 -8.03 7.80
N SER A 313 16.18 -9.32 7.92
CA SER A 313 16.24 -10.23 6.77
C SER A 313 14.87 -10.25 6.07
N ALA A 314 14.79 -10.78 4.85
CA ALA A 314 13.52 -10.86 4.12
C ALA A 314 12.48 -11.71 4.87
N ILE A 315 12.90 -12.81 5.49
CA ILE A 315 12.01 -13.70 6.26
C ILE A 315 11.48 -12.99 7.50
N GLU A 316 12.35 -12.37 8.29
CA GLU A 316 11.95 -11.62 9.49
C GLU A 316 11.02 -10.47 9.16
N SER A 317 11.28 -9.76 8.06
CA SER A 317 10.43 -8.66 7.60
C SER A 317 9.03 -9.15 7.23
N ASN A 318 8.94 -10.28 6.52
CA ASN A 318 7.64 -10.88 6.18
C ASN A 318 6.87 -11.30 7.44
N LEU A 319 7.54 -11.90 8.44
CA LEU A 319 6.94 -12.20 9.75
C LEU A 319 6.51 -10.93 10.49
N ALA A 320 7.33 -9.87 10.45
CA ALA A 320 7.00 -8.59 11.06
C ALA A 320 5.73 -7.98 10.43
N LYS A 321 5.59 -8.03 9.09
CA LYS A 321 4.35 -7.57 8.40
C LYS A 321 3.13 -8.33 8.90
N VAL A 322 3.20 -9.65 8.99
CA VAL A 322 2.09 -10.49 9.48
C VAL A 322 1.75 -10.14 10.93
N THR A 323 2.77 -10.06 11.79
CA THR A 323 2.59 -9.73 13.22
C THR A 323 1.94 -8.35 13.41
N VAL A 324 2.42 -7.33 12.70
CA VAL A 324 1.85 -5.96 12.77
C VAL A 324 0.40 -5.96 12.34
N THR A 325 0.07 -6.66 11.26
CA THR A 325 -1.30 -6.74 10.74
C THR A 325 -2.24 -7.47 11.71
N ASP A 326 -1.83 -8.60 12.25
CA ASP A 326 -2.65 -9.39 13.18
C ASP A 326 -2.83 -8.65 14.52
N ASN A 327 -1.80 -7.99 15.04
CA ASN A 327 -1.89 -7.14 16.22
C ASN A 327 -2.85 -5.96 15.99
N ALA A 328 -2.81 -5.32 14.82
CA ALA A 328 -3.73 -4.23 14.46
C ALA A 328 -5.19 -4.72 14.46
N ILE A 329 -5.46 -5.88 13.87
CA ILE A 329 -6.80 -6.49 13.86
C ILE A 329 -7.25 -6.81 15.30
N GLN A 330 -6.35 -7.39 16.10
CA GLN A 330 -6.65 -7.71 17.50
C GLN A 330 -6.94 -6.46 18.33
N ALA A 331 -6.19 -5.38 18.15
CA ALA A 331 -6.43 -4.11 18.83
C ALA A 331 -7.82 -3.53 18.52
N VAL A 332 -8.24 -3.58 17.26
CA VAL A 332 -9.58 -3.11 16.85
C VAL A 332 -10.68 -4.04 17.37
N ASN A 333 -10.47 -5.35 17.42
CA ASN A 333 -11.40 -6.31 18.02
C ASN A 333 -11.62 -6.01 19.51
N LEU A 334 -10.55 -5.75 20.26
CA LEU A 334 -10.66 -5.37 21.69
C LEU A 334 -11.45 -4.05 21.87
N ALA A 335 -11.30 -3.11 20.93
CA ALA A 335 -12.08 -1.88 20.93
C ALA A 335 -13.58 -2.15 20.71
N LEU A 336 -13.94 -3.07 19.80
CA LEU A 336 -15.33 -3.49 19.59
C LEU A 336 -15.92 -4.19 20.83
N GLU A 337 -15.15 -5.06 21.50
CA GLU A 337 -15.59 -5.70 22.74
C GLU A 337 -15.95 -4.69 23.83
N LEU A 338 -15.21 -3.57 23.93
CA LEU A 338 -15.44 -2.53 24.92
C LEU A 338 -16.63 -1.63 24.61
N THR A 339 -16.99 -1.51 23.34
CA THR A 339 -18.02 -0.55 22.88
C THR A 339 -19.37 -1.21 22.57
N GLY A 340 -19.41 -2.52 22.33
CA GLY A 340 -20.62 -3.25 21.99
C GLY A 340 -21.34 -2.63 20.78
N ASN A 341 -22.65 -2.42 20.87
CA ASN A 341 -23.44 -1.86 19.77
C ASN A 341 -22.99 -0.47 19.31
N HIS A 342 -22.36 0.33 20.19
CA HIS A 342 -21.83 1.64 19.77
C HIS A 342 -20.69 1.50 18.76
N GLY A 343 -19.83 0.50 18.93
CA GLY A 343 -18.73 0.22 18.00
C GLY A 343 -19.19 -0.31 16.64
N LEU A 344 -20.40 -0.89 16.57
CA LEU A 344 -20.99 -1.41 15.33
C LEU A 344 -21.84 -0.37 14.59
N SER A 345 -22.12 0.78 15.22
CA SER A 345 -22.93 1.83 14.61
C SER A 345 -22.14 2.67 13.63
N ARG A 346 -22.69 2.88 12.42
CA ARG A 346 -22.11 3.81 11.41
C ARG A 346 -22.09 5.29 11.83
N GLN A 347 -22.68 5.61 12.99
CA GLN A 347 -22.54 6.94 13.61
C GLN A 347 -21.16 7.16 14.24
N HIS A 348 -20.36 6.10 14.36
CA HIS A 348 -19.03 6.10 14.93
C HIS A 348 -18.01 5.53 13.95
N PRO A 349 -16.75 5.97 13.98
CA PRO A 349 -15.75 5.53 13.01
C PRO A 349 -15.22 4.09 13.25
N LEU A 350 -15.52 3.48 14.42
CA LEU A 350 -14.91 2.20 14.79
C LEU A 350 -15.29 1.04 13.86
N GLU A 351 -16.56 0.98 13.40
CA GLU A 351 -16.98 -0.05 12.46
C GLU A 351 -16.25 0.06 11.12
N ARG A 352 -15.96 1.28 10.64
CA ARG A 352 -15.16 1.53 9.45
C ARG A 352 -13.71 1.11 9.66
N HIS A 353 -13.11 1.45 10.81
CA HIS A 353 -11.76 0.98 11.14
C HIS A 353 -11.68 -0.54 11.20
N TYR A 354 -12.70 -1.21 11.74
CA TYR A 354 -12.77 -2.67 11.74
C TYR A 354 -12.78 -3.26 10.34
N ARG A 355 -13.61 -2.73 9.44
CA ARG A 355 -13.65 -3.21 8.05
C ARG A 355 -12.32 -2.97 7.31
N ASN A 356 -11.74 -1.81 7.49
CA ASN A 356 -10.48 -1.44 6.85
C ASN A 356 -9.29 -2.26 7.34
N VAL A 357 -9.18 -2.51 8.65
CA VAL A 357 -8.03 -3.24 9.21
C VAL A 357 -7.95 -4.68 8.73
N LEU A 358 -9.10 -5.32 8.44
CA LEU A 358 -9.16 -6.68 7.93
C LEU A 358 -8.48 -6.85 6.55
N CYS A 359 -8.47 -5.78 5.74
CA CYS A 359 -7.85 -5.79 4.42
C CYS A 359 -6.33 -5.98 4.45
N GLY A 360 -5.68 -5.80 5.59
CA GLY A 360 -4.24 -6.05 5.75
C GLY A 360 -3.81 -7.50 5.50
N ARG A 361 -4.72 -8.47 5.69
CA ARG A 361 -4.42 -9.89 5.50
C ARG A 361 -4.23 -10.31 4.05
N VAL A 362 -4.89 -9.62 3.11
CA VAL A 362 -4.87 -10.03 1.69
C VAL A 362 -3.63 -9.56 0.93
N HIS A 363 -2.90 -8.58 1.47
CA HIS A 363 -1.68 -8.08 0.85
C HIS A 363 -0.51 -9.04 1.02
N THR A 364 0.30 -9.16 -0.04
CA THR A 364 1.54 -9.95 -0.05
C THR A 364 2.62 -9.33 0.86
N PRO A 365 3.38 -10.15 1.64
CA PRO A 365 3.17 -11.59 1.79
C PRO A 365 1.92 -11.90 2.59
N GLN A 366 1.17 -12.91 2.17
CA GLN A 366 0.06 -13.46 2.94
C GLN A 366 0.59 -14.26 4.12
N ASN A 367 -0.21 -14.41 5.18
CA ASN A 367 0.20 -15.06 6.41
C ASN A 367 0.75 -16.48 6.20
N ASP A 368 0.04 -17.31 5.41
CA ASP A 368 0.44 -18.68 5.10
C ASP A 368 1.80 -18.74 4.40
N SER A 369 2.04 -17.89 3.43
CA SER A 369 3.30 -17.80 2.68
C SER A 369 4.47 -17.40 3.58
N ALA A 370 4.27 -16.43 4.46
CA ALA A 370 5.29 -15.97 5.40
C ALA A 370 5.64 -17.05 6.41
N TRP A 371 4.64 -17.73 6.99
CA TRP A 371 4.85 -18.81 7.96
C TRP A 371 5.52 -20.04 7.34
N GLN A 372 5.11 -20.44 6.13
CA GLN A 372 5.74 -21.56 5.42
C GLN A 372 7.21 -21.26 5.11
N ALA A 373 7.53 -20.05 4.64
CA ALA A 373 8.91 -19.66 4.37
C ALA A 373 9.77 -19.67 5.65
N ALA A 374 9.26 -19.13 6.75
CA ALA A 374 9.95 -19.11 8.03
C ALA A 374 10.16 -20.53 8.60
N GLY A 375 9.13 -21.39 8.56
CA GLY A 375 9.23 -22.78 8.99
C GLY A 375 10.25 -23.56 8.17
N LYS A 376 10.23 -23.43 6.83
CA LYS A 376 11.23 -24.06 5.96
C LYS A 376 12.65 -23.62 6.33
N HIS A 377 12.85 -22.31 6.55
CA HIS A 377 14.15 -21.77 6.93
C HIS A 377 14.66 -22.33 8.28
N ALA A 378 13.80 -22.45 9.28
CA ALA A 378 14.15 -23.00 10.59
C ALA A 378 14.66 -24.45 10.49
N PHE A 379 14.05 -25.28 9.65
CA PHE A 379 14.54 -26.66 9.40
C PHE A 379 15.87 -26.70 8.64
N GLN A 380 16.12 -25.76 7.73
CA GLN A 380 17.38 -25.70 6.98
C GLN A 380 18.58 -25.28 7.83
N GLN A 381 18.38 -24.60 8.96
CA GLN A 381 19.47 -24.21 9.87
C GLN A 381 19.96 -25.36 10.78
N GLN A 382 19.26 -26.48 10.82
CA GLN A 382 19.60 -27.64 11.67
C GLN A 382 20.39 -28.74 10.92
N GLY A 383 20.63 -28.62 9.64
CA GLY A 383 21.40 -29.52 8.80
C GLY A 383 22.67 -28.87 8.27
#